data_2bd9d433a78a4850e78d4b060353025f
#
_entry.id   2bd9d433a78a4850e78d4b060353025f
#
_cell.length_a   1.000
_cell.length_b   1.000
_cell.length_c   1.000
_cell.angle_alpha   90.00
_cell.angle_beta   90.00
_cell.angle_gamma   90.00
#
_symmetry.space_group_name_H-M   'P 1'
#
loop_
_entity.id
_entity.type
_entity.pdbx_description
1 polymer ?
#
loop_
_entity_poly.entity_id
_entity_poly.type
_entity_poly.pdbx_seq_one_letter_code
_entity_poly.pdbx_strand_id
1 'polypeptide(L)'
;MSQKQNIAIIGSGIAGLTAAYLLSKEHNVTLFEANDYLGGHTHTRNVDLEGKTYPVNTGFIVFNDWTYPNFIELMEQLGVKSEVSDMSFSVRCENTGLEYNGTSLNSLFAQRSNILKPKFLRMISDIVRFNKQTVEALKCDAVTDEQTLGDFVKQHGYSEGFVNYYIVPMGAAIWSASVDVMMEFPLKFFLRFFNNHGMLSVDDRPQWRVISGGSRSYIDPITRPYKDNIKLNTAIVAVSRDDNGVELTTHTGEKHQFDQVVFGCHSDQALRMIE
;
A
#
# COMPACT_ATOMS: atom_id res chain seq x y z
N MET A 1 33.77 -17.88 2.36
CA MET A 1 32.63 -17.49 3.24
C MET A 1 32.77 -16.00 3.48
N SER A 2 31.76 -15.20 3.19
CA SER A 2 31.75 -13.77 3.52
C SER A 2 31.90 -13.59 5.03
N GLN A 3 32.68 -12.59 5.45
CA GLN A 3 32.82 -12.28 6.89
C GLN A 3 31.45 -11.88 7.45
N LYS A 4 31.08 -12.44 8.60
CA LYS A 4 29.83 -12.11 9.28
C LYS A 4 29.87 -10.66 9.77
N GLN A 5 28.93 -9.84 9.32
CA GLN A 5 28.82 -8.40 9.63
C GLN A 5 27.76 -8.14 10.69
N ASN A 6 27.90 -7.02 11.42
CA ASN A 6 26.87 -6.46 12.29
C ASN A 6 26.11 -5.40 11.50
N ILE A 7 24.81 -5.64 11.28
CA ILE A 7 23.97 -4.80 10.42
C ILE A 7 22.82 -4.21 11.24
N ALA A 8 22.70 -2.89 11.20
CA ALA A 8 21.55 -2.20 11.76
C ALA A 8 20.41 -2.11 10.74
N ILE A 9 19.20 -2.35 11.19
CA ILE A 9 17.96 -2.10 10.41
C ILE A 9 17.15 -1.02 11.14
N ILE A 10 16.82 0.06 10.43
CA ILE A 10 16.06 1.18 11.00
C ILE A 10 14.63 1.12 10.47
N GLY A 11 13.67 0.87 11.36
CA GLY A 11 12.25 0.74 11.05
C GLY A 11 11.79 -0.72 10.87
N SER A 12 10.66 -1.05 11.47
CA SER A 12 10.06 -2.38 11.48
C SER A 12 8.86 -2.54 10.54
N GLY A 13 8.72 -1.68 9.53
CA GLY A 13 7.79 -1.92 8.43
C GLY A 13 8.18 -3.16 7.63
N ILE A 14 7.32 -3.56 6.66
CA ILE A 14 7.57 -4.78 5.86
C ILE A 14 8.96 -4.78 5.20
N ALA A 15 9.47 -3.63 4.75
CA ALA A 15 10.79 -3.52 4.14
C ALA A 15 11.90 -3.85 5.15
N GLY A 16 11.87 -3.25 6.34
CA GLY A 16 12.87 -3.50 7.39
C GLY A 16 12.79 -4.92 7.92
N LEU A 17 11.59 -5.44 8.18
CA LEU A 17 11.39 -6.82 8.64
C LEU A 17 11.90 -7.84 7.62
N THR A 18 11.63 -7.62 6.32
CA THR A 18 12.11 -8.52 5.26
C THR A 18 13.63 -8.47 5.14
N ALA A 19 14.23 -7.27 5.16
CA ALA A 19 15.68 -7.12 5.13
C ALA A 19 16.33 -7.81 6.34
N ALA A 20 15.80 -7.58 7.55
CA ALA A 20 16.29 -8.22 8.77
C ALA A 20 16.20 -9.75 8.69
N TYR A 21 15.06 -10.29 8.23
CA TYR A 21 14.87 -11.74 8.07
C TYR A 21 15.86 -12.37 7.11
N LEU A 22 16.06 -11.76 5.94
CA LEU A 22 16.98 -12.28 4.93
C LEU A 22 18.44 -12.19 5.38
N LEU A 23 18.84 -11.04 5.93
CA LEU A 23 20.22 -10.79 6.37
C LEU A 23 20.59 -11.58 7.63
N SER A 24 19.64 -11.89 8.50
CA SER A 24 19.88 -12.67 9.71
C SER A 24 20.33 -14.10 9.45
N LYS A 25 20.15 -14.61 8.22
CA LYS A 25 20.64 -15.95 7.81
C LYS A 25 22.16 -16.03 7.76
N GLU A 26 22.85 -14.91 7.49
CA GLU A 26 24.31 -14.88 7.31
C GLU A 26 25.00 -13.84 8.20
N HIS A 27 24.29 -12.85 8.72
CA HIS A 27 24.83 -11.70 9.46
C HIS A 27 24.20 -11.56 10.86
N ASN A 28 24.82 -10.76 11.71
CA ASN A 28 24.22 -10.32 12.97
C ASN A 28 23.37 -9.09 12.70
N VAL A 29 22.07 -9.19 12.91
CA VAL A 29 21.13 -8.09 12.66
C VAL A 29 20.62 -7.53 13.97
N THR A 30 20.58 -6.20 14.09
CA THR A 30 19.88 -5.46 15.15
C THR A 30 18.83 -4.57 14.51
N LEU A 31 17.57 -4.71 14.93
CA LEU A 31 16.46 -3.92 14.40
C LEU A 31 16.05 -2.86 15.44
N PHE A 32 15.98 -1.60 14.98
CA PHE A 32 15.54 -0.45 15.76
C PHE A 32 14.16 0.02 15.30
N GLU A 33 13.23 0.15 16.23
CA GLU A 33 11.87 0.64 15.99
C GLU A 33 11.57 1.80 16.97
N ALA A 34 11.02 2.87 16.41
CA ALA A 34 10.67 4.05 17.20
C ALA A 34 9.44 3.85 18.10
N ASN A 35 8.51 3.00 17.66
CA ASN A 35 7.29 2.69 18.39
C ASN A 35 7.49 1.55 19.40
N ASP A 36 6.46 1.31 20.21
CA ASP A 36 6.36 0.19 21.15
C ASP A 36 5.87 -1.11 20.51
N TYR A 37 5.62 -1.11 19.19
CA TYR A 37 5.15 -2.27 18.42
C TYR A 37 5.86 -2.40 17.07
N LEU A 38 5.87 -3.60 16.50
CA LEU A 38 6.46 -3.94 15.21
C LEU A 38 5.41 -3.94 14.09
N GLY A 39 5.86 -3.69 12.85
CA GLY A 39 5.08 -3.89 11.65
C GLY A 39 4.77 -2.62 10.84
N GLY A 40 4.96 -1.44 11.41
CA GLY A 40 4.62 -0.19 10.72
C GLY A 40 3.15 -0.15 10.27
N HIS A 41 2.89 -0.11 8.96
CA HIS A 41 1.53 -0.17 8.40
C HIS A 41 0.86 -1.57 8.51
N THR A 42 1.59 -2.60 8.93
CA THR A 42 1.00 -3.88 9.31
C THR A 42 0.43 -3.77 10.72
N HIS A 43 -0.77 -3.20 10.79
CA HIS A 43 -1.39 -2.83 12.05
C HIS A 43 -2.78 -3.45 12.17
N THR A 44 -2.89 -4.47 13.03
CA THR A 44 -4.16 -5.17 13.30
C THR A 44 -4.62 -4.85 14.71
N ARG A 45 -5.83 -4.36 14.86
CA ARG A 45 -6.49 -4.13 16.15
C ARG A 45 -7.52 -5.21 16.42
N ASN A 46 -7.55 -5.74 17.63
CA ASN A 46 -8.62 -6.60 18.05
C ASN A 46 -9.82 -5.74 18.50
N VAL A 47 -10.99 -6.04 17.93
CA VAL A 47 -12.25 -5.37 18.29
C VAL A 47 -13.18 -6.45 18.84
N ASP A 48 -13.63 -6.26 20.07
CA ASP A 48 -14.60 -7.14 20.71
C ASP A 48 -16.00 -6.63 20.41
N LEU A 49 -16.82 -7.47 19.76
CA LEU A 49 -18.20 -7.18 19.43
C LEU A 49 -19.05 -8.42 19.71
N GLU A 50 -20.11 -8.27 20.52
CA GLU A 50 -21.06 -9.35 20.85
C GLU A 50 -20.39 -10.63 21.35
N GLY A 51 -19.34 -10.49 22.17
CA GLY A 51 -18.60 -11.62 22.76
C GLY A 51 -17.65 -12.34 21.80
N LYS A 52 -17.40 -11.78 20.61
CA LYS A 52 -16.40 -12.27 19.65
C LYS A 52 -15.34 -11.23 19.41
N THR A 53 -14.09 -11.68 19.29
CA THR A 53 -12.95 -10.84 18.95
C THR A 53 -12.67 -10.91 17.43
N TYR A 54 -12.63 -9.75 16.80
CA TYR A 54 -12.36 -9.60 15.36
C TYR A 54 -11.00 -8.91 15.15
N PRO A 55 -10.07 -9.52 14.39
CA PRO A 55 -8.83 -8.85 13.99
C PRO A 55 -9.11 -7.87 12.84
N VAL A 56 -9.10 -6.58 13.13
CA VAL A 56 -9.36 -5.52 12.15
C VAL A 56 -8.05 -4.90 11.69
N ASN A 57 -7.75 -4.98 10.40
CA ASN A 57 -6.59 -4.34 9.81
C ASN A 57 -6.87 -2.86 9.57
N THR A 58 -5.99 -2.00 10.06
CA THR A 58 -6.14 -0.54 9.97
C THR A 58 -5.11 0.14 9.06
N GLY A 59 -4.19 -0.63 8.48
CA GLY A 59 -3.20 -0.16 7.52
C GLY A 59 -3.15 -1.09 6.31
N PHE A 60 -2.24 -2.07 6.29
CA PHE A 60 -2.20 -3.06 5.22
C PHE A 60 -3.35 -4.05 5.35
N ILE A 61 -4.27 -4.06 4.38
CA ILE A 61 -5.53 -4.81 4.46
C ILE A 61 -5.53 -6.02 3.53
N VAL A 62 -5.21 -5.84 2.24
CA VAL A 62 -5.35 -6.84 1.18
C VAL A 62 -4.12 -6.88 0.28
N PHE A 63 -3.92 -8.01 -0.38
CA PHE A 63 -2.96 -8.19 -1.46
C PHE A 63 -3.59 -9.07 -2.55
N ASN A 64 -2.94 -9.19 -3.71
CA ASN A 64 -3.45 -10.01 -4.80
C ASN A 64 -2.35 -10.87 -5.42
N ASP A 65 -2.77 -11.82 -6.27
CA ASP A 65 -1.88 -12.80 -6.89
C ASP A 65 -1.08 -12.29 -8.10
N TRP A 66 -1.42 -11.09 -8.62
CA TRP A 66 -0.70 -10.52 -9.77
C TRP A 66 0.50 -9.67 -9.37
N THR A 67 0.32 -8.80 -8.38
CA THR A 67 1.27 -7.71 -8.09
C THR A 67 2.07 -7.93 -6.82
N TYR A 68 1.85 -9.04 -6.11
CA TYR A 68 2.54 -9.33 -4.84
C TYR A 68 3.31 -10.67 -4.83
N PRO A 69 4.03 -11.08 -5.92
CA PRO A 69 4.66 -12.41 -5.96
C PRO A 69 5.67 -12.62 -4.83
N ASN A 70 6.53 -11.64 -4.56
CA ASN A 70 7.54 -11.74 -3.50
C ASN A 70 6.91 -11.77 -2.10
N PHE A 71 5.79 -11.07 -1.90
CA PHE A 71 5.07 -11.09 -0.63
C PHE A 71 4.41 -12.46 -0.40
N ILE A 72 3.83 -13.05 -1.43
CA ILE A 72 3.24 -14.38 -1.39
C ILE A 72 4.31 -15.42 -1.04
N GLU A 73 5.44 -15.39 -1.73
CA GLU A 73 6.58 -16.28 -1.46
C GLU A 73 7.09 -16.12 -0.01
N LEU A 74 7.20 -14.88 0.48
CA LEU A 74 7.58 -14.61 1.87
C LEU A 74 6.58 -15.23 2.86
N MET A 75 5.27 -15.08 2.63
CA MET A 75 4.25 -15.68 3.49
C MET A 75 4.33 -17.21 3.48
N GLU A 76 4.58 -17.83 2.34
CA GLU A 76 4.79 -19.26 2.20
C GLU A 76 6.02 -19.72 2.99
N GLN A 77 7.17 -19.04 2.86
CA GLN A 77 8.38 -19.33 3.63
C GLN A 77 8.17 -19.20 5.14
N LEU A 78 7.34 -18.28 5.58
CA LEU A 78 7.01 -18.07 6.99
C LEU A 78 5.91 -19.01 7.51
N GLY A 79 5.27 -19.80 6.64
CA GLY A 79 4.13 -20.66 6.99
C GLY A 79 2.86 -19.88 7.33
N VAL A 80 2.72 -18.66 6.86
CA VAL A 80 1.57 -17.78 7.11
C VAL A 80 0.49 -17.98 6.06
N LYS A 81 -0.74 -18.26 6.52
CA LYS A 81 -1.87 -18.53 5.63
C LYS A 81 -2.60 -17.26 5.22
N SER A 82 -3.26 -17.34 4.06
CA SER A 82 -4.13 -16.29 3.57
C SER A 82 -5.47 -16.86 3.11
N GLU A 83 -6.50 -16.01 3.10
CA GLU A 83 -7.85 -16.33 2.71
C GLU A 83 -8.26 -15.50 1.50
N VAL A 84 -9.14 -16.06 0.66
CA VAL A 84 -9.75 -15.35 -0.46
C VAL A 84 -10.59 -14.21 0.08
N SER A 85 -10.49 -13.06 -0.57
CA SER A 85 -11.25 -11.86 -0.23
C SER A 85 -11.78 -11.20 -1.50
N ASP A 86 -12.82 -10.42 -1.35
CA ASP A 86 -13.37 -9.59 -2.41
C ASP A 86 -12.95 -8.14 -2.24
N MET A 87 -12.40 -7.55 -3.31
CA MET A 87 -12.16 -6.12 -3.36
C MET A 87 -13.31 -5.47 -4.14
N SER A 88 -14.12 -4.69 -3.47
CA SER A 88 -15.23 -3.96 -4.08
C SER A 88 -15.07 -2.44 -3.88
N PHE A 89 -15.67 -1.69 -4.79
CA PHE A 89 -15.72 -0.23 -4.69
C PHE A 89 -17.18 0.22 -4.71
N SER A 90 -17.57 0.96 -3.68
CA SER A 90 -18.90 1.57 -3.58
C SER A 90 -18.79 3.05 -3.27
N VAL A 91 -19.74 3.81 -3.74
CA VAL A 91 -19.85 5.25 -3.53
C VAL A 91 -21.19 5.60 -2.92
N ARG A 92 -21.13 6.43 -1.89
CA ARG A 92 -22.30 7.15 -1.34
C ARG A 92 -21.98 8.64 -1.30
N CYS A 93 -22.77 9.44 -1.99
CA CYS A 93 -22.68 10.88 -1.95
C CYS A 93 -23.84 11.45 -1.14
N GLU A 94 -23.56 12.02 0.02
CA GLU A 94 -24.58 12.55 0.93
C GLU A 94 -25.32 13.75 0.33
N ASN A 95 -24.62 14.60 -0.42
CA ASN A 95 -25.20 15.80 -1.04
C ASN A 95 -26.24 15.49 -2.12
N THR A 96 -26.07 14.40 -2.86
CA THR A 96 -26.94 14.03 -3.99
C THR A 96 -27.79 12.80 -3.71
N GLY A 97 -27.50 12.07 -2.63
CA GLY A 97 -28.12 10.78 -2.31
C GLY A 97 -27.76 9.67 -3.30
N LEU A 98 -26.72 9.87 -4.15
CA LEU A 98 -26.27 8.84 -5.09
C LEU A 98 -25.57 7.72 -4.33
N GLU A 99 -26.02 6.49 -4.58
CA GLU A 99 -25.38 5.27 -4.09
C GLU A 99 -25.25 4.25 -5.23
N TYR A 100 -24.07 3.63 -5.34
CA TYR A 100 -23.86 2.50 -6.23
C TYR A 100 -22.65 1.68 -5.80
N ASN A 101 -22.56 0.44 -6.31
CA ASN A 101 -21.39 -0.43 -6.15
C ASN A 101 -20.99 -1.00 -7.51
N GLY A 102 -19.71 -1.00 -7.82
CA GLY A 102 -19.18 -1.41 -9.13
C GLY A 102 -18.98 -2.92 -9.33
N THR A 103 -19.44 -3.79 -8.41
CA THR A 103 -19.15 -5.23 -8.46
C THR A 103 -19.97 -5.98 -9.50
N SER A 104 -21.23 -5.59 -9.70
CA SER A 104 -22.14 -6.22 -10.64
C SER A 104 -23.15 -5.23 -11.21
N LEU A 105 -23.81 -5.58 -12.32
CA LEU A 105 -24.90 -4.75 -12.86
C LEU A 105 -26.04 -4.58 -11.84
N ASN A 106 -26.34 -5.60 -11.05
CA ASN A 106 -27.36 -5.51 -10.03
C ASN A 106 -27.01 -4.51 -8.93
N SER A 107 -25.78 -4.52 -8.44
CA SER A 107 -25.28 -3.58 -7.42
C SER A 107 -25.01 -2.18 -7.99
N LEU A 108 -24.64 -2.07 -9.26
CA LEU A 108 -24.48 -0.79 -9.94
C LEU A 108 -25.80 -0.01 -10.01
N PHE A 109 -26.90 -0.74 -10.21
CA PHE A 109 -28.25 -0.20 -10.20
C PHE A 109 -29.02 -0.54 -8.91
N ALA A 110 -28.35 -0.64 -7.76
CA ALA A 110 -29.02 -0.85 -6.46
C ALA A 110 -30.10 0.21 -6.21
N GLN A 111 -29.82 1.47 -6.51
CA GLN A 111 -30.84 2.51 -6.67
C GLN A 111 -31.46 2.40 -8.07
N ARG A 112 -32.59 1.69 -8.19
CA ARG A 112 -33.24 1.41 -9.48
C ARG A 112 -33.59 2.66 -10.29
N SER A 113 -33.83 3.79 -9.63
CA SER A 113 -34.07 5.10 -10.27
C SER A 113 -32.88 5.58 -11.12
N ASN A 114 -31.67 5.10 -10.85
CA ASN A 114 -30.47 5.48 -11.61
C ASN A 114 -30.48 4.98 -13.06
N ILE A 115 -31.28 3.93 -13.36
CA ILE A 115 -31.49 3.43 -14.73
C ILE A 115 -32.07 4.52 -15.65
N LEU A 116 -32.87 5.42 -15.08
CA LEU A 116 -33.54 6.51 -15.82
C LEU A 116 -32.79 7.85 -15.73
N LYS A 117 -31.61 7.90 -15.06
CA LYS A 117 -30.85 9.14 -14.90
C LYS A 117 -29.75 9.30 -15.98
N PRO A 118 -29.92 10.19 -16.96
CA PRO A 118 -28.94 10.34 -18.06
C PRO A 118 -27.53 10.66 -17.56
N LYS A 119 -27.38 11.45 -16.49
CA LYS A 119 -26.09 11.79 -15.89
C LYS A 119 -25.37 10.54 -15.34
N PHE A 120 -26.11 9.60 -14.73
CA PHE A 120 -25.55 8.35 -14.22
C PHE A 120 -25.14 7.42 -15.36
N LEU A 121 -25.98 7.28 -16.39
CA LEU A 121 -25.64 6.48 -17.58
C LEU A 121 -24.44 7.06 -18.33
N ARG A 122 -24.31 8.38 -18.40
CA ARG A 122 -23.12 9.06 -18.97
C ARG A 122 -21.86 8.72 -18.16
N MET A 123 -21.92 8.75 -16.84
CA MET A 123 -20.81 8.34 -15.97
C MET A 123 -20.35 6.91 -16.28
N ILE A 124 -21.29 5.97 -16.39
CA ILE A 124 -20.97 4.57 -16.74
C ILE A 124 -20.29 4.48 -18.11
N SER A 125 -20.83 5.17 -19.10
CA SER A 125 -20.22 5.25 -20.45
C SER A 125 -18.81 5.82 -20.39
N ASP A 126 -18.58 6.84 -19.57
CA ASP A 126 -17.27 7.43 -19.38
C ASP A 126 -16.29 6.50 -18.69
N ILE A 127 -16.73 5.66 -17.73
CA ILE A 127 -15.90 4.63 -17.10
C ILE A 127 -15.40 3.63 -18.17
N VAL A 128 -16.29 3.10 -18.99
CA VAL A 128 -15.92 2.15 -20.05
C VAL A 128 -14.98 2.78 -21.06
N ARG A 129 -15.27 4.03 -21.46
CA ARG A 129 -14.42 4.79 -22.37
C ARG A 129 -13.04 5.05 -21.79
N PHE A 130 -12.95 5.44 -20.52
CA PHE A 130 -11.70 5.67 -19.81
C PHE A 130 -10.85 4.41 -19.79
N ASN A 131 -11.40 3.27 -19.37
CA ASN A 131 -10.69 2.01 -19.32
C ASN A 131 -10.09 1.66 -20.70
N LYS A 132 -10.88 1.78 -21.78
CA LYS A 132 -10.41 1.48 -23.13
C LYS A 132 -9.31 2.46 -23.60
N GLN A 133 -9.51 3.76 -23.42
CA GLN A 133 -8.56 4.78 -23.87
C GLN A 133 -7.23 4.69 -23.11
N THR A 134 -7.28 4.45 -21.81
CA THR A 134 -6.07 4.43 -20.99
C THR A 134 -5.26 3.15 -21.17
N VAL A 135 -5.89 2.01 -21.40
CA VAL A 135 -5.19 0.77 -21.77
C VAL A 135 -4.48 0.94 -23.11
N GLU A 136 -5.13 1.58 -24.10
CA GLU A 136 -4.50 1.86 -25.38
C GLU A 136 -3.34 2.86 -25.24
N ALA A 137 -3.53 3.93 -24.48
CA ALA A 137 -2.48 4.94 -24.24
C ALA A 137 -1.25 4.32 -23.54
N LEU A 138 -1.43 3.39 -22.62
CA LEU A 138 -0.33 2.67 -21.97
C LEU A 138 0.41 1.75 -22.96
N LYS A 139 -0.31 1.07 -23.85
CA LYS A 139 0.29 0.18 -24.86
C LYS A 139 1.14 0.94 -25.87
N CYS A 140 0.70 2.13 -26.27
CA CYS A 140 1.38 2.98 -27.23
C CYS A 140 2.42 3.93 -26.59
N ASP A 141 2.65 3.85 -25.27
CA ASP A 141 3.47 4.78 -24.47
C ASP A 141 3.14 6.27 -24.77
N ALA A 142 1.85 6.55 -24.98
CA ALA A 142 1.35 7.87 -25.35
C ALA A 142 1.15 8.82 -24.16
N VAL A 143 1.42 8.37 -22.94
CA VAL A 143 1.29 9.17 -21.72
C VAL A 143 2.64 9.73 -21.31
N THR A 144 2.75 11.06 -21.24
CA THR A 144 3.98 11.73 -20.80
C THR A 144 4.10 11.75 -19.27
N ASP A 145 5.31 11.99 -18.77
CA ASP A 145 5.56 12.01 -17.33
C ASP A 145 5.03 13.30 -16.66
N GLU A 146 4.82 14.37 -17.45
CA GLU A 146 4.33 15.66 -16.97
C GLU A 146 2.80 15.76 -16.95
N GLN A 147 2.10 14.86 -17.63
CA GLN A 147 0.64 14.90 -17.73
C GLN A 147 -0.03 14.48 -16.41
N THR A 148 -1.00 15.32 -15.98
CA THR A 148 -1.80 15.02 -14.78
C THR A 148 -3.10 14.27 -15.12
N LEU A 149 -3.72 13.64 -14.10
CA LEU A 149 -5.06 13.07 -14.23
C LEU A 149 -6.08 14.11 -14.63
N GLY A 150 -5.99 15.32 -14.06
CA GLY A 150 -6.86 16.46 -14.36
C GLY A 150 -6.76 16.90 -15.80
N ASP A 151 -5.55 17.03 -16.34
CA ASP A 151 -5.32 17.36 -17.74
C ASP A 151 -5.98 16.35 -18.68
N PHE A 152 -5.76 15.08 -18.43
CA PHE A 152 -6.32 13.99 -19.23
C PHE A 152 -7.86 14.01 -19.23
N VAL A 153 -8.45 14.12 -18.05
CA VAL A 153 -9.91 14.16 -17.89
C VAL A 153 -10.52 15.36 -18.62
N LYS A 154 -9.89 16.53 -18.50
CA LYS A 154 -10.32 17.78 -19.17
C LYS A 154 -10.15 17.69 -20.68
N GLN A 155 -8.99 17.25 -21.14
CA GLN A 155 -8.67 17.12 -22.57
C GLN A 155 -9.65 16.20 -23.31
N HIS A 156 -10.06 15.10 -22.67
CA HIS A 156 -10.94 14.10 -23.26
C HIS A 156 -12.44 14.36 -22.97
N GLY A 157 -12.80 15.44 -22.27
CA GLY A 157 -14.18 15.84 -22.02
C GLY A 157 -14.98 14.80 -21.21
N TYR A 158 -14.39 14.26 -20.16
CA TYR A 158 -15.11 13.38 -19.22
C TYR A 158 -16.12 14.17 -18.41
N SER A 159 -17.25 13.54 -18.07
CA SER A 159 -18.31 14.21 -17.32
C SER A 159 -17.92 14.46 -15.86
N GLU A 160 -18.49 15.50 -15.27
CA GLU A 160 -18.39 15.77 -13.83
C GLU A 160 -18.78 14.55 -12.98
N GLY A 161 -19.79 13.79 -13.43
CA GLY A 161 -20.21 12.57 -12.75
C GLY A 161 -19.09 11.51 -12.71
N PHE A 162 -18.34 11.34 -13.80
CA PHE A 162 -17.17 10.46 -13.84
C PHE A 162 -16.08 10.93 -12.89
N VAL A 163 -15.80 12.23 -12.87
CA VAL A 163 -14.76 12.80 -12.00
C VAL A 163 -15.15 12.68 -10.54
N ASN A 164 -16.32 13.21 -10.16
CA ASN A 164 -16.69 13.41 -8.78
C ASN A 164 -17.23 12.15 -8.09
N TYR A 165 -17.74 11.18 -8.85
CA TYR A 165 -18.37 9.98 -8.27
C TYR A 165 -17.65 8.67 -8.64
N TYR A 166 -16.58 8.70 -9.46
CA TYR A 166 -15.83 7.49 -9.79
C TYR A 166 -14.33 7.67 -9.61
N ILE A 167 -13.65 8.42 -10.51
CA ILE A 167 -12.18 8.35 -10.61
C ILE A 167 -11.48 9.01 -9.42
N VAL A 168 -11.95 10.16 -8.98
CA VAL A 168 -11.38 10.88 -7.84
C VAL A 168 -11.67 10.16 -6.51
N PRO A 169 -12.91 9.75 -6.20
CA PRO A 169 -13.17 8.97 -4.98
C PRO A 169 -12.40 7.65 -4.92
N MET A 170 -12.24 6.96 -6.05
CA MET A 170 -11.45 5.73 -6.11
C MET A 170 -9.97 6.00 -5.83
N GLY A 171 -9.38 6.98 -6.50
CA GLY A 171 -8.00 7.37 -6.26
C GLY A 171 -7.78 7.86 -4.83
N ALA A 172 -8.65 8.72 -4.33
CA ALA A 172 -8.61 9.23 -2.96
C ALA A 172 -8.67 8.10 -1.91
N ALA A 173 -9.49 7.08 -2.12
CA ALA A 173 -9.58 5.93 -1.23
C ALA A 173 -8.29 5.08 -1.24
N ILE A 174 -7.61 4.96 -2.39
CA ILE A 174 -6.38 4.19 -2.52
C ILE A 174 -5.19 4.91 -1.87
N TRP A 175 -5.05 6.21 -2.12
CA TRP A 175 -3.88 6.99 -1.67
C TRP A 175 -4.15 7.91 -0.47
N SER A 176 -5.36 7.86 0.12
CA SER A 176 -5.77 8.73 1.24
C SER A 176 -5.53 10.23 0.94
N ALA A 177 -5.79 10.63 -0.30
CA ALA A 177 -5.51 11.96 -0.83
C ALA A 177 -6.77 12.82 -0.96
N SER A 178 -6.62 14.14 -0.94
CA SER A 178 -7.74 15.06 -1.24
C SER A 178 -8.06 15.10 -2.74
N VAL A 179 -9.24 15.64 -3.07
CA VAL A 179 -9.69 15.81 -4.46
C VAL A 179 -8.68 16.60 -5.31
N ASP A 180 -8.17 17.72 -4.77
CA ASP A 180 -7.23 18.58 -5.47
C ASP A 180 -5.91 17.87 -5.76
N VAL A 181 -5.39 17.13 -4.77
CA VAL A 181 -4.18 16.31 -4.93
C VAL A 181 -4.39 15.24 -6.01
N MET A 182 -5.58 14.62 -6.08
CA MET A 182 -5.85 13.61 -7.10
C MET A 182 -5.88 14.17 -8.52
N MET A 183 -6.34 15.40 -8.71
CA MET A 183 -6.36 16.01 -10.04
C MET A 183 -4.96 16.38 -10.54
N GLU A 184 -4.04 16.73 -9.65
CA GLU A 184 -2.61 16.97 -9.94
C GLU A 184 -1.76 15.68 -9.99
N PHE A 185 -2.38 14.52 -9.78
CA PHE A 185 -1.65 13.27 -9.68
C PHE A 185 -1.03 12.87 -11.04
N PRO A 186 0.25 12.41 -11.09
CA PRO A 186 0.90 12.01 -12.34
C PRO A 186 0.12 10.88 -13.04
N LEU A 187 -0.37 11.16 -14.24
CA LEU A 187 -1.25 10.25 -14.98
C LEU A 187 -0.60 8.90 -15.24
N LYS A 188 0.64 8.89 -15.68
CA LYS A 188 1.37 7.65 -16.04
C LYS A 188 1.47 6.69 -14.85
N PHE A 189 1.76 7.22 -13.66
CA PHE A 189 1.80 6.43 -12.43
C PHE A 189 0.41 5.90 -12.06
N PHE A 190 -0.61 6.77 -12.11
CA PHE A 190 -2.00 6.40 -11.85
C PHE A 190 -2.47 5.26 -12.74
N LEU A 191 -2.28 5.38 -14.05
CA LEU A 191 -2.71 4.38 -15.02
C LEU A 191 -1.95 3.05 -14.90
N ARG A 192 -0.64 3.09 -14.66
CA ARG A 192 0.15 1.88 -14.40
C ARG A 192 -0.34 1.14 -13.16
N PHE A 193 -0.61 1.87 -12.10
CA PHE A 193 -1.17 1.28 -10.88
C PHE A 193 -2.53 0.62 -11.14
N PHE A 194 -3.45 1.34 -11.78
CA PHE A 194 -4.78 0.83 -12.10
C PHE A 194 -4.72 -0.41 -13.02
N ASN A 195 -3.88 -0.37 -14.02
CA ASN A 195 -3.68 -1.49 -14.94
C ASN A 195 -3.12 -2.72 -14.22
N ASN A 196 -2.06 -2.55 -13.43
CA ASN A 196 -1.42 -3.65 -12.71
C ASN A 196 -2.35 -4.31 -11.68
N HIS A 197 -3.29 -3.55 -11.11
CA HIS A 197 -4.27 -4.06 -10.15
C HIS A 197 -5.59 -4.52 -10.79
N GLY A 198 -5.66 -4.63 -12.14
CA GLY A 198 -6.84 -5.08 -12.85
C GLY A 198 -8.04 -4.11 -12.79
N MET A 199 -7.82 -2.85 -12.38
CA MET A 199 -8.89 -1.86 -12.21
C MET A 199 -9.39 -1.26 -13.53
N LEU A 200 -8.61 -1.40 -14.61
CA LEU A 200 -8.99 -1.00 -15.97
C LEU A 200 -9.69 -2.12 -16.76
N SER A 201 -9.89 -3.29 -16.14
CA SER A 201 -10.62 -4.42 -16.73
C SER A 201 -11.94 -4.68 -15.98
N VAL A 202 -12.92 -5.20 -16.74
CA VAL A 202 -14.21 -5.63 -16.16
C VAL A 202 -14.16 -7.11 -15.79
N ASP A 203 -13.54 -7.94 -16.64
CA ASP A 203 -13.62 -9.41 -16.58
C ASP A 203 -12.32 -10.06 -16.06
N ASP A 204 -11.15 -9.49 -16.42
CA ASP A 204 -9.85 -10.01 -16.03
C ASP A 204 -9.33 -9.24 -14.82
N ARG A 205 -9.46 -9.84 -13.65
CA ARG A 205 -9.09 -9.22 -12.36
C ARG A 205 -8.31 -10.19 -11.50
N PRO A 206 -7.33 -9.70 -10.70
CA PRO A 206 -6.58 -10.55 -9.79
C PRO A 206 -7.49 -11.10 -8.67
N GLN A 207 -7.10 -12.25 -8.12
CA GLN A 207 -7.73 -12.75 -6.90
C GLN A 207 -7.15 -11.99 -5.69
N TRP A 208 -8.02 -11.27 -5.01
CA TRP A 208 -7.67 -10.59 -3.77
C TRP A 208 -7.68 -11.56 -2.60
N ARG A 209 -6.80 -11.30 -1.65
CA ARG A 209 -6.59 -12.13 -0.46
C ARG A 209 -6.31 -11.25 0.77
N VAL A 210 -6.60 -11.83 1.95
CA VAL A 210 -6.24 -11.27 3.26
C VAL A 210 -5.38 -12.27 4.03
N ILE A 211 -4.53 -11.79 4.93
CA ILE A 211 -3.79 -12.68 5.83
C ILE A 211 -4.73 -13.22 6.91
N SER A 212 -4.78 -14.54 7.07
CA SER A 212 -5.60 -15.21 8.09
C SER A 212 -5.21 -14.74 9.49
N GLY A 213 -6.17 -14.31 10.27
CA GLY A 213 -5.94 -13.80 11.63
C GLY A 213 -5.45 -12.34 11.69
N GLY A 214 -5.47 -11.65 10.55
CA GLY A 214 -5.04 -10.25 10.40
C GLY A 214 -3.59 -10.10 9.95
N SER A 215 -3.26 -8.95 9.40
CA SER A 215 -1.94 -8.69 8.79
C SER A 215 -0.77 -8.87 9.76
N ARG A 216 -0.95 -8.64 11.05
CA ARG A 216 0.09 -8.84 12.06
C ARG A 216 0.56 -10.30 12.22
N SER A 217 -0.16 -11.29 11.67
CA SER A 217 0.14 -12.71 11.85
C SER A 217 1.52 -13.13 11.33
N TYR A 218 2.13 -12.39 10.43
CA TYR A 218 3.49 -12.69 9.95
C TYR A 218 4.61 -12.08 10.81
N ILE A 219 4.29 -11.18 11.77
CA ILE A 219 5.31 -10.46 12.56
C ILE A 219 6.14 -11.44 13.42
N ASP A 220 5.48 -12.31 14.16
CA ASP A 220 6.18 -13.29 15.00
C ASP A 220 7.04 -14.29 14.19
N PRO A 221 6.55 -14.90 13.09
CA PRO A 221 7.39 -15.75 12.25
C PRO A 221 8.61 -15.06 11.66
N ILE A 222 8.44 -13.83 11.11
CA ILE A 222 9.52 -13.11 10.43
C ILE A 222 10.60 -12.63 11.41
N THR A 223 10.23 -12.29 12.64
CA THR A 223 11.16 -11.77 13.65
C THR A 223 11.87 -12.86 14.45
N ARG A 224 11.37 -14.09 14.42
CA ARG A 224 11.90 -15.21 15.22
C ARG A 224 13.43 -15.39 15.14
N PRO A 225 14.10 -15.28 13.97
CA PRO A 225 15.53 -15.48 13.86
C PRO A 225 16.40 -14.46 14.60
N TYR A 226 15.88 -13.26 14.84
CA TYR A 226 16.62 -12.13 15.44
C TYR A 226 15.84 -11.45 16.60
N LYS A 227 14.90 -12.16 17.20
CA LYS A 227 13.97 -11.66 18.22
C LYS A 227 14.68 -10.93 19.37
N ASP A 228 15.80 -11.48 19.84
CA ASP A 228 16.55 -10.94 20.97
C ASP A 228 17.34 -9.66 20.64
N ASN A 229 17.45 -9.32 19.34
CA ASN A 229 18.15 -8.14 18.84
C ASN A 229 17.19 -7.05 18.34
N ILE A 230 15.95 -7.05 18.82
CA ILE A 230 14.96 -6.01 18.50
C ILE A 230 14.94 -4.96 19.61
N LYS A 231 15.08 -3.70 19.24
CA LYS A 231 15.04 -2.55 20.13
C LYS A 231 13.81 -1.69 19.81
N LEU A 232 12.74 -1.86 20.59
CA LEU A 232 11.54 -1.04 20.53
C LEU A 232 11.76 0.27 21.30
N ASN A 233 10.89 1.27 21.07
CA ASN A 233 10.98 2.61 21.68
C ASN A 233 12.36 3.26 21.48
N THR A 234 13.05 2.91 20.38
CA THR A 234 14.43 3.34 20.12
C THR A 234 14.50 4.02 18.76
N ALA A 235 14.03 5.25 18.71
CA ALA A 235 14.10 6.08 17.50
C ALA A 235 15.57 6.45 17.20
N ILE A 236 16.02 6.21 15.96
CA ILE A 236 17.29 6.71 15.45
C ILE A 236 17.06 8.12 14.91
N VAL A 237 17.93 9.05 15.29
CA VAL A 237 17.83 10.48 14.92
C VAL A 237 18.98 10.93 14.02
N ALA A 238 20.13 10.25 14.05
CA ALA A 238 21.24 10.52 13.15
C ALA A 238 22.00 9.24 12.78
N VAL A 239 22.52 9.23 11.58
CA VAL A 239 23.34 8.15 11.01
C VAL A 239 24.53 8.79 10.29
N SER A 240 25.74 8.54 10.76
CA SER A 240 26.96 8.95 10.10
C SER A 240 27.80 7.74 9.66
N ARG A 241 28.63 7.91 8.64
CA ARG A 241 29.47 6.87 8.09
C ARG A 241 30.90 7.38 7.95
N ASP A 242 31.86 6.57 8.41
CA ASP A 242 33.29 6.80 8.25
C ASP A 242 33.99 5.52 7.74
N ASP A 243 35.33 5.53 7.75
CA ASP A 243 36.15 4.38 7.34
C ASP A 243 36.06 3.17 8.30
N ASN A 244 35.53 3.37 9.51
CA ASN A 244 35.36 2.34 10.53
C ASN A 244 33.95 1.69 10.52
N GLY A 245 33.02 2.24 9.73
CA GLY A 245 31.65 1.73 9.61
C GLY A 245 30.57 2.80 9.74
N VAL A 246 29.49 2.45 10.42
CA VAL A 246 28.31 3.30 10.57
C VAL A 246 28.01 3.52 12.04
N GLU A 247 27.92 4.79 12.47
CA GLU A 247 27.46 5.18 13.80
C GLU A 247 26.00 5.61 13.74
N LEU A 248 25.16 5.03 14.59
CA LEU A 248 23.77 5.42 14.80
C LEU A 248 23.63 6.15 16.13
N THR A 249 22.92 7.27 16.14
CA THR A 249 22.57 7.99 17.37
C THR A 249 21.07 7.86 17.64
N THR A 250 20.72 7.40 18.82
CA THR A 250 19.31 7.30 19.27
C THR A 250 18.78 8.64 19.74
N HIS A 251 17.47 8.77 19.88
CA HIS A 251 16.81 9.96 20.46
C HIS A 251 17.23 10.27 21.91
N THR A 252 17.78 9.29 22.63
CA THR A 252 18.35 9.48 23.98
C THR A 252 19.80 9.89 23.98
N GLY A 253 20.44 9.98 22.80
CA GLY A 253 21.86 10.30 22.64
C GLY A 253 22.79 9.08 22.76
N GLU A 254 22.26 7.87 22.91
CA GLU A 254 23.07 6.64 22.90
C GLU A 254 23.61 6.40 21.49
N LYS A 255 24.89 5.99 21.40
CA LYS A 255 25.58 5.71 20.15
C LYS A 255 25.82 4.22 19.97
N HIS A 256 25.59 3.73 18.75
CA HIS A 256 25.80 2.34 18.37
C HIS A 256 26.65 2.25 17.10
N GLN A 257 27.62 1.32 17.06
CA GLN A 257 28.50 1.09 15.91
C GLN A 257 28.10 -0.19 15.18
N PHE A 258 28.06 -0.13 13.84
CA PHE A 258 27.73 -1.24 12.96
C PHE A 258 28.63 -1.22 11.73
N ASP A 259 28.74 -2.36 11.05
CA ASP A 259 29.45 -2.44 9.76
C ASP A 259 28.61 -1.83 8.63
N GLN A 260 27.28 -2.00 8.68
CA GLN A 260 26.34 -1.53 7.66
C GLN A 260 24.99 -1.10 8.31
N VAL A 261 24.23 -0.31 7.54
CA VAL A 261 22.88 0.09 7.90
C VAL A 261 21.91 -0.11 6.73
N VAL A 262 20.68 -0.53 7.04
CA VAL A 262 19.56 -0.58 6.10
C VAL A 262 18.42 0.29 6.62
N PHE A 263 17.98 1.25 5.82
CA PHE A 263 16.83 2.08 6.12
C PHE A 263 15.55 1.37 5.65
N GLY A 264 14.76 0.87 6.60
CA GLY A 264 13.43 0.29 6.38
C GLY A 264 12.29 1.26 6.70
N CYS A 265 12.58 2.56 6.87
CA CYS A 265 11.65 3.64 7.08
C CYS A 265 11.33 4.40 5.77
N HIS A 266 10.51 5.45 5.82
CA HIS A 266 10.23 6.30 4.68
C HIS A 266 11.47 7.07 4.24
N SER A 267 11.60 7.33 2.93
CA SER A 267 12.78 7.97 2.33
C SER A 267 13.05 9.38 2.86
N ASP A 268 12.00 10.16 3.14
CA ASP A 268 12.11 11.49 3.75
C ASP A 268 12.61 11.43 5.21
N GLN A 269 12.24 10.37 5.94
CA GLN A 269 12.76 10.11 7.28
C GLN A 269 14.23 9.69 7.22
N ALA A 270 14.57 8.78 6.28
CA ALA A 270 15.95 8.37 6.08
C ALA A 270 16.85 9.57 5.74
N LEU A 271 16.39 10.42 4.81
CA LEU A 271 17.15 11.63 4.43
C LEU A 271 17.43 12.57 5.60
N ARG A 272 16.50 12.71 6.53
CA ARG A 272 16.69 13.55 7.74
C ARG A 272 17.67 12.97 8.75
N MET A 273 17.95 11.67 8.70
CA MET A 273 18.90 11.01 9.60
C MET A 273 20.34 10.96 9.06
N ILE A 274 20.51 11.14 7.75
CA ILE A 274 21.81 11.06 7.09
C ILE A 274 22.50 12.41 7.23
N GLU A 275 23.68 12.43 7.85
CA GLU A 275 24.60 13.59 7.98
C GLU A 275 25.70 13.54 6.91
#